data_bd1dd2bcd0707090c111e2f39e2594ba
#
_entry.id   bd1dd2bcd0707090c111e2f39e2594ba
#
_cell.length_a   1.000
_cell.length_b   1.000
_cell.length_c   1.000
_cell.angle_alpha   90.00
_cell.angle_beta   90.00
_cell.angle_gamma   90.00
#
_symmetry.space_group_name_H-M   'P 1'
#
loop_
_entity.id
_entity.type
_entity.pdbx_description
1 polymer ?
#
loop_
_entity_poly.entity_id
_entity_poly.type
_entity_poly.pdbx_seq_one_letter_code
_entity_poly.pdbx_strand_id
1 'polypeptide(L)'
;MFRPFGCGGRVDPGNHRPCDTGLGDGSRVRKDSPRIAALGEIDELNSALGVLLAEPMPETIRTNLESIQHDLFDLGGDVSIPGRATMTSGQVERLEALLEELNAGLPRLKEFILPGGTRAAGLAHLARAVCRRAERSLVALSSSEKVADAGRIYLNRLSDLLFVLGRVLNREGGRGDVLWQQGRNR
;
A
#
# COMPACT_ATOMS: atom_id res chain seq x y z
N MET A 1 12.04 5.28 -18.84
CA MET A 1 10.73 5.27 -19.49
C MET A 1 10.04 3.97 -19.08
N PHE A 2 9.26 4.01 -17.99
CA PHE A 2 8.54 2.84 -17.47
C PHE A 2 7.41 2.48 -18.44
N ARG A 3 7.39 1.25 -18.93
CA ARG A 3 6.20 0.70 -19.58
C ARG A 3 5.24 0.27 -18.48
N PRO A 4 3.94 0.62 -18.55
CA PRO A 4 2.96 0.16 -17.56
C PRO A 4 2.98 -1.36 -17.47
N PHE A 5 2.72 -1.88 -16.27
CA PHE A 5 2.49 -3.29 -16.00
C PHE A 5 1.32 -3.76 -16.86
N GLY A 6 1.56 -4.22 -18.04
CA GLY A 6 0.53 -4.68 -18.95
C GLY A 6 1.02 -4.67 -20.38
N CYS A 7 1.05 -5.82 -20.99
CA CYS A 7 0.93 -6.12 -22.43
C CYS A 7 1.37 -5.01 -23.41
N GLY A 8 2.60 -4.56 -23.36
CA GLY A 8 3.20 -3.63 -24.32
C GLY A 8 4.30 -4.26 -25.17
N GLY A 9 4.38 -5.58 -25.23
CA GLY A 9 5.14 -6.33 -26.22
C GLY A 9 4.20 -6.74 -27.35
N ARG A 10 4.64 -6.72 -28.61
CA ARG A 10 3.91 -7.37 -29.71
C ARG A 10 3.44 -8.74 -29.22
N VAL A 11 2.13 -8.95 -29.29
CA VAL A 11 1.55 -10.28 -29.08
C VAL A 11 2.13 -11.16 -30.18
N ASP A 12 3.07 -12.02 -29.82
CA ASP A 12 3.56 -13.03 -30.73
C ASP A 12 2.46 -14.11 -30.79
N PRO A 13 1.75 -14.26 -31.94
CA PRO A 13 0.58 -15.13 -32.03
C PRO A 13 0.86 -16.61 -31.73
N GLY A 14 2.16 -17.01 -31.69
CA GLY A 14 2.60 -18.39 -31.46
C GLY A 14 2.95 -18.74 -30.02
N ASN A 15 3.03 -17.80 -29.08
CA ASN A 15 3.52 -18.04 -27.70
C ASN A 15 2.56 -17.63 -26.61
N HIS A 16 1.26 -17.69 -26.87
CA HIS A 16 0.21 -17.37 -25.88
C HIS A 16 0.08 -18.53 -24.89
N ARG A 17 0.86 -18.51 -23.79
CA ARG A 17 0.58 -19.34 -22.60
C ARG A 17 -0.40 -18.56 -21.73
N PRO A 18 -1.70 -18.89 -21.71
CA PRO A 18 -2.73 -18.08 -21.05
C PRO A 18 -2.54 -17.97 -19.54
N CYS A 19 -1.73 -18.87 -18.95
CA CYS A 19 -1.46 -18.91 -17.51
C CYS A 19 -0.12 -18.25 -17.12
N ASP A 20 0.68 -17.74 -18.08
CA ASP A 20 1.97 -17.11 -17.81
C ASP A 20 1.92 -15.60 -18.07
N THR A 21 2.76 -14.86 -17.35
CA THR A 21 2.98 -13.42 -17.52
C THR A 21 4.46 -13.10 -17.53
N GLY A 22 4.85 -11.95 -18.09
CA GLY A 22 6.23 -11.46 -18.10
C GLY A 22 6.56 -10.68 -16.83
N LEU A 23 7.77 -10.85 -16.33
CA LEU A 23 8.38 -9.99 -15.31
C LEU A 23 9.16 -8.83 -15.97
N GLY A 24 9.62 -7.88 -15.15
CA GLY A 24 10.34 -6.71 -15.61
C GLY A 24 11.73 -6.99 -16.21
N ASP A 25 12.32 -8.14 -15.91
CA ASP A 25 13.58 -8.66 -16.49
C ASP A 25 13.38 -9.45 -17.81
N GLY A 26 12.13 -9.61 -18.27
CA GLY A 26 11.76 -10.36 -19.47
C GLY A 26 11.54 -11.87 -19.22
N SER A 27 11.78 -12.36 -18.02
CA SER A 27 11.44 -13.74 -17.65
C SER A 27 9.92 -13.93 -17.59
N ARG A 28 9.47 -15.19 -17.68
CA ARG A 28 8.05 -15.53 -17.61
C ARG A 28 7.77 -16.41 -16.41
N VAL A 29 6.70 -16.08 -15.69
CA VAL A 29 6.25 -16.83 -14.53
C VAL A 29 4.74 -17.11 -14.64
N ARG A 30 4.26 -18.09 -13.91
CA ARG A 30 2.81 -18.35 -13.83
C ARG A 30 2.09 -17.18 -13.14
N LYS A 31 0.89 -16.86 -13.62
CA LYS A 31 0.06 -15.80 -13.03
C LYS A 31 -0.37 -16.08 -11.58
N ASP A 32 -0.37 -17.36 -11.18
CA ASP A 32 -0.67 -17.81 -9.82
C ASP A 32 0.57 -17.90 -8.91
N SER A 33 1.73 -17.41 -9.35
CA SER A 33 2.95 -17.39 -8.53
C SER A 33 2.85 -16.38 -7.39
N PRO A 34 3.50 -16.64 -6.23
CA PRO A 34 3.54 -15.69 -5.10
C PRO A 34 4.06 -14.30 -5.50
N ARG A 35 4.97 -14.23 -6.46
CA ARG A 35 5.53 -12.97 -6.97
C ARG A 35 4.47 -12.13 -7.67
N ILE A 36 3.64 -12.74 -8.52
CA ILE A 36 2.55 -12.04 -9.20
C ILE A 36 1.44 -11.65 -8.22
N ALA A 37 1.16 -12.50 -7.23
CA ALA A 37 0.23 -12.15 -6.16
C ALA A 37 0.71 -10.91 -5.39
N ALA A 38 1.97 -10.87 -4.95
CA ALA A 38 2.53 -9.71 -4.25
C ALA A 38 2.52 -8.44 -5.11
N LEU A 39 2.86 -8.54 -6.40
CA LEU A 39 2.76 -7.42 -7.36
C LEU A 39 1.33 -6.88 -7.47
N GLY A 40 0.35 -7.77 -7.63
CA GLY A 40 -1.06 -7.39 -7.74
C GLY A 40 -1.58 -6.69 -6.49
N GLU A 41 -1.18 -7.16 -5.30
CA GLU A 41 -1.57 -6.54 -4.04
C GLU A 41 -0.94 -5.13 -3.83
N ILE A 42 0.29 -4.93 -4.29
CA ILE A 42 0.95 -3.61 -4.26
C ILE A 42 0.25 -2.65 -5.24
N ASP A 43 -0.10 -3.12 -6.43
CA ASP A 43 -0.83 -2.34 -7.43
C ASP A 43 -2.24 -1.97 -6.94
N GLU A 44 -2.97 -2.90 -6.32
CA GLU A 44 -4.27 -2.64 -5.70
C GLU A 44 -4.17 -1.59 -4.58
N LEU A 45 -3.13 -1.69 -3.73
CA LEU A 45 -2.86 -0.68 -2.70
C LEU A 45 -2.64 0.71 -3.32
N ASN A 46 -1.82 0.80 -4.35
CA ASN A 46 -1.54 2.05 -5.03
C ASN A 46 -2.81 2.64 -5.68
N SER A 47 -3.63 1.80 -6.28
CA SER A 47 -4.94 2.18 -6.82
C SER A 47 -5.91 2.67 -5.74
N ALA A 48 -5.91 2.01 -4.56
CA ALA A 48 -6.73 2.44 -3.41
C ALA A 48 -6.29 3.82 -2.90
N LEU A 49 -4.97 4.12 -2.89
CA LEU A 49 -4.47 5.47 -2.58
C LEU A 49 -4.92 6.49 -3.64
N GLY A 50 -4.95 6.12 -4.92
CA GLY A 50 -5.47 6.96 -5.99
C GLY A 50 -6.95 7.36 -5.76
N VAL A 51 -7.77 6.41 -5.28
CA VAL A 51 -9.17 6.69 -4.91
C VAL A 51 -9.24 7.62 -3.69
N LEU A 52 -8.38 7.41 -2.68
CA LEU A 52 -8.30 8.30 -1.51
C LEU A 52 -7.88 9.72 -1.91
N LEU A 53 -6.93 9.87 -2.82
CA LEU A 53 -6.45 11.15 -3.34
C LEU A 53 -7.51 11.95 -4.12
N ALA A 54 -8.57 11.31 -4.61
CA ALA A 54 -9.70 11.98 -5.24
C ALA A 54 -10.61 12.73 -4.24
N GLU A 55 -10.46 12.46 -2.93
CA GLU A 55 -11.23 13.13 -1.89
C GLU A 55 -10.60 14.48 -1.51
N PRO A 56 -11.41 15.45 -1.02
CA PRO A 56 -10.90 16.68 -0.42
C PRO A 56 -10.03 16.37 0.81
N MET A 57 -8.84 16.96 0.85
CA MET A 57 -7.91 16.84 1.96
C MET A 57 -6.91 17.99 1.98
N PRO A 58 -6.21 18.26 3.10
CA PRO A 58 -5.11 19.22 3.16
C PRO A 58 -4.01 18.89 2.14
N GLU A 59 -3.44 19.94 1.52
CA GLU A 59 -2.42 19.77 0.47
C GLU A 59 -1.17 19.05 0.96
N THR A 60 -0.81 19.25 2.21
CA THR A 60 0.33 18.53 2.84
C THR A 60 0.11 17.02 2.88
N ILE A 61 -1.12 16.58 3.19
CA ILE A 61 -1.47 15.15 3.18
C ILE A 61 -1.46 14.62 1.74
N ARG A 62 -2.01 15.39 0.80
CA ARG A 62 -2.04 15.04 -0.63
C ARG A 62 -0.63 14.77 -1.15
N THR A 63 0.28 15.73 -0.98
CA THR A 63 1.67 15.63 -1.44
C THR A 63 2.39 14.40 -0.86
N ASN A 64 2.15 14.10 0.43
CA ASN A 64 2.74 12.92 1.05
C ASN A 64 2.17 11.61 0.46
N LEU A 65 0.86 11.54 0.22
CA LEU A 65 0.24 10.35 -0.40
C LEU A 65 0.71 10.15 -1.85
N GLU A 66 0.89 11.22 -2.62
CA GLU A 66 1.47 11.15 -3.97
C GLU A 66 2.91 10.62 -3.93
N SER A 67 3.72 11.08 -2.98
CA SER A 67 5.07 10.55 -2.76
C SER A 67 5.04 9.05 -2.42
N ILE A 68 4.10 8.62 -1.60
CA ILE A 68 3.91 7.21 -1.25
C ILE A 68 3.51 6.37 -2.48
N GLN A 69 2.72 6.91 -3.41
CA GLN A 69 2.41 6.22 -4.65
C GLN A 69 3.67 5.96 -5.50
N HIS A 70 4.61 6.91 -5.55
CA HIS A 70 5.90 6.70 -6.21
C HIS A 70 6.72 5.61 -5.52
N ASP A 71 6.78 5.60 -4.18
CA ASP A 71 7.47 4.55 -3.44
C ASP A 71 6.87 3.16 -3.71
N LEU A 72 5.54 3.06 -3.83
CA LEU A 72 4.87 1.79 -4.15
C LEU A 72 5.18 1.32 -5.58
N PHE A 73 5.39 2.23 -6.54
CA PHE A 73 5.89 1.88 -7.86
C PHE A 73 7.32 1.35 -7.81
N ASP A 74 8.20 1.95 -6.99
CA ASP A 74 9.56 1.46 -6.79
C ASP A 74 9.55 0.07 -6.14
N LEU A 75 8.72 -0.13 -5.11
CA LEU A 75 8.54 -1.44 -4.48
C LEU A 75 8.00 -2.49 -5.47
N GLY A 76 7.02 -2.12 -6.30
CA GLY A 76 6.53 -2.98 -7.38
C GLY A 76 7.63 -3.34 -8.38
N GLY A 77 8.51 -2.38 -8.70
CA GLY A 77 9.70 -2.60 -9.52
C GLY A 77 10.67 -3.61 -8.90
N ASP A 78 10.92 -3.50 -7.59
CA ASP A 78 11.79 -4.42 -6.84
C ASP A 78 11.21 -5.83 -6.79
N VAL A 79 9.89 -5.95 -6.64
CA VAL A 79 9.21 -7.26 -6.70
C VAL A 79 9.18 -7.81 -8.13
N SER A 80 9.03 -6.96 -9.16
CA SER A 80 8.97 -7.38 -10.57
C SER A 80 10.31 -7.86 -11.12
N ILE A 81 11.43 -7.41 -10.56
CA ILE A 81 12.78 -7.73 -11.06
C ILE A 81 13.57 -8.42 -9.95
N PRO A 82 13.75 -9.76 -10.01
CA PRO A 82 14.53 -10.48 -9.02
C PRO A 82 15.93 -9.87 -8.80
N GLY A 83 16.28 -9.59 -7.55
CA GLY A 83 17.57 -9.00 -7.18
C GLY A 83 17.64 -7.46 -7.28
N ARG A 84 16.62 -6.78 -7.79
CA ARG A 84 16.49 -5.32 -7.69
C ARG A 84 16.17 -4.93 -6.24
N ALA A 85 16.77 -3.82 -5.76
CA ALA A 85 16.55 -3.26 -4.42
C ALA A 85 16.66 -1.73 -4.50
N THR A 86 15.57 -1.08 -4.88
CA THR A 86 15.46 0.38 -4.95
C THR A 86 14.99 0.96 -3.62
N MET A 87 14.16 0.19 -2.91
CA MET A 87 13.71 0.55 -1.57
C MET A 87 14.86 0.52 -0.56
N THR A 88 14.98 1.59 0.21
CA THR A 88 16.02 1.79 1.24
C THR A 88 15.39 2.14 2.59
N SER A 89 16.20 2.31 3.64
CA SER A 89 15.74 2.82 4.94
C SER A 89 15.20 4.25 4.85
N GLY A 90 15.67 5.06 3.90
CA GLY A 90 15.26 6.46 3.78
C GLY A 90 13.77 6.64 3.51
N GLN A 91 13.14 5.76 2.71
CA GLN A 91 11.69 5.79 2.53
C GLN A 91 10.94 5.39 3.81
N VAL A 92 11.47 4.43 4.57
CA VAL A 92 10.90 4.00 5.86
C VAL A 92 10.98 5.13 6.88
N GLU A 93 12.15 5.76 7.03
CA GLU A 93 12.39 6.88 7.95
C GLU A 93 11.47 8.07 7.66
N ARG A 94 11.23 8.36 6.37
CA ARG A 94 10.27 9.41 5.97
C ARG A 94 8.84 9.06 6.39
N LEU A 95 8.40 7.80 6.27
CA LEU A 95 7.07 7.38 6.75
C LEU A 95 6.97 7.49 8.28
N GLU A 96 8.01 7.09 9.01
CA GLU A 96 8.05 7.16 10.47
C GLU A 96 7.96 8.61 10.96
N ALA A 97 8.72 9.52 10.35
CA ALA A 97 8.67 10.94 10.69
C ALA A 97 7.27 11.54 10.44
N LEU A 98 6.65 11.23 9.30
CA LEU A 98 5.29 11.68 8.98
C LEU A 98 4.26 11.08 9.95
N LEU A 99 4.39 9.82 10.29
CA LEU A 99 3.52 9.15 11.26
C LEU A 99 3.61 9.81 12.63
N GLU A 100 4.80 10.12 13.11
CA GLU A 100 5.02 10.80 14.39
C GLU A 100 4.40 12.20 14.39
N GLU A 101 4.65 12.99 13.34
CA GLU A 101 4.09 14.34 13.15
C GLU A 101 2.57 14.31 13.23
N LEU A 102 1.92 13.48 12.42
CA LEU A 102 0.46 13.41 12.36
C LEU A 102 -0.16 12.86 13.65
N ASN A 103 0.50 11.89 14.27
CA ASN A 103 0.00 11.28 15.52
C ASN A 103 0.14 12.20 16.73
N ALA A 104 1.14 13.10 16.76
CA ALA A 104 1.35 14.05 17.84
C ALA A 104 0.14 14.98 18.08
N GLY A 105 -0.61 15.30 17.03
CA GLY A 105 -1.82 16.12 17.10
C GLY A 105 -3.08 15.39 17.53
N LEU A 106 -3.05 14.06 17.68
CA LEU A 106 -4.22 13.24 17.96
C LEU A 106 -4.35 12.88 19.45
N PRO A 107 -5.57 12.81 19.99
CA PRO A 107 -5.77 12.33 21.33
C PRO A 107 -5.39 10.85 21.46
N ARG A 108 -4.90 10.45 22.64
CA ARG A 108 -4.62 9.04 22.94
C ARG A 108 -5.89 8.21 22.82
N LEU A 109 -5.80 7.07 22.14
CA LEU A 109 -6.89 6.10 22.08
C LEU A 109 -6.99 5.38 23.43
N LYS A 110 -8.22 5.26 23.93
CA LYS A 110 -8.56 4.48 25.12
C LYS A 110 -9.22 3.15 24.75
N GLU A 111 -9.81 3.09 23.57
CA GLU A 111 -10.55 1.96 23.02
C GLU A 111 -10.24 1.78 21.54
N PHE A 112 -10.58 0.62 20.97
CA PHE A 112 -10.54 0.41 19.53
C PHE A 112 -11.51 1.34 18.82
N ILE A 113 -11.14 1.76 17.61
CA ILE A 113 -12.01 2.55 16.76
C ILE A 113 -12.57 1.68 15.62
N LEU A 114 -13.80 1.97 15.25
CA LEU A 114 -14.41 1.39 14.04
C LEU A 114 -13.88 2.10 12.80
N PRO A 115 -13.51 1.36 11.74
CA PRO A 115 -13.09 1.97 10.48
C PRO A 115 -14.27 2.69 9.83
N GLY A 116 -14.12 4.01 9.57
CA GLY A 116 -15.19 4.82 9.00
C GLY A 116 -15.13 6.27 9.44
N GLY A 117 -16.25 6.97 9.32
CA GLY A 117 -16.38 8.40 9.60
C GLY A 117 -16.62 9.23 8.35
N THR A 118 -15.71 10.14 7.99
CA THR A 118 -15.74 10.80 6.69
C THR A 118 -15.44 9.82 5.57
N ARG A 119 -15.79 10.15 4.33
CA ARG A 119 -15.49 9.30 3.18
C ARG A 119 -13.98 9.10 3.00
N ALA A 120 -13.19 10.18 3.13
CA ALA A 120 -11.73 10.11 3.08
C ALA A 120 -11.15 9.21 4.18
N ALA A 121 -11.65 9.31 5.43
CA ALA A 121 -11.24 8.43 6.52
C ALA A 121 -11.59 6.95 6.26
N GLY A 122 -12.80 6.68 5.75
CA GLY A 122 -13.20 5.34 5.36
C GLY A 122 -12.30 4.72 4.29
N LEU A 123 -11.91 5.53 3.27
CA LEU A 123 -10.98 5.11 2.21
C LEU A 123 -9.56 4.90 2.75
N ALA A 124 -9.08 5.71 3.69
CA ALA A 124 -7.79 5.49 4.36
C ALA A 124 -7.77 4.15 5.13
N HIS A 125 -8.86 3.82 5.83
CA HIS A 125 -8.98 2.53 6.51
C HIS A 125 -9.08 1.35 5.53
N LEU A 126 -9.73 1.53 4.37
CA LEU A 126 -9.76 0.52 3.31
C LEU A 126 -8.35 0.31 2.74
N ALA A 127 -7.65 1.38 2.36
CA ALA A 127 -6.27 1.32 1.89
C ALA A 127 -5.34 0.65 2.93
N ARG A 128 -5.54 0.93 4.23
CA ARG A 128 -4.83 0.24 5.32
C ARG A 128 -5.06 -1.27 5.31
N ALA A 129 -6.28 -1.72 5.10
CA ALA A 129 -6.59 -3.15 5.06
C ALA A 129 -5.95 -3.83 3.84
N VAL A 130 -5.95 -3.16 2.68
CA VAL A 130 -5.25 -3.60 1.46
C VAL A 130 -3.74 -3.62 1.69
N CYS A 131 -3.15 -2.58 2.30
CA CYS A 131 -1.73 -2.51 2.64
C CYS A 131 -1.29 -3.72 3.50
N ARG A 132 -2.06 -4.08 4.51
CA ARG A 132 -1.80 -5.26 5.34
C ARG A 132 -1.93 -6.58 4.57
N ARG A 133 -2.73 -6.63 3.52
CA ARG A 133 -2.80 -7.79 2.63
C ARG A 133 -1.56 -7.85 1.73
N ALA A 134 -1.13 -6.73 1.15
CA ALA A 134 0.10 -6.62 0.38
C ALA A 134 1.33 -7.01 1.22
N GLU A 135 1.42 -6.56 2.48
CA GLU A 135 2.46 -6.96 3.41
C GLU A 135 2.51 -8.49 3.59
N ARG A 136 1.37 -9.15 3.85
CA ARG A 136 1.31 -10.61 4.00
C ARG A 136 1.73 -11.34 2.73
N SER A 137 1.35 -10.85 1.55
CA SER A 137 1.77 -11.43 0.26
C SER A 137 3.27 -11.29 0.05
N LEU A 138 3.86 -10.16 0.45
CA LEU A 138 5.30 -9.96 0.37
C LEU A 138 6.05 -10.85 1.37
N VAL A 139 5.52 -11.06 2.58
CA VAL A 139 6.05 -12.02 3.56
C VAL A 139 5.99 -13.44 3.01
N ALA A 140 4.88 -13.84 2.38
CA ALA A 140 4.76 -15.17 1.76
C ALA A 140 5.78 -15.35 0.64
N LEU A 141 5.99 -14.35 -0.21
CA LEU A 141 7.02 -14.37 -1.24
C LEU A 141 8.42 -14.54 -0.65
N SER A 142 8.72 -13.83 0.45
CA SER A 142 10.05 -13.86 1.09
C SER A 142 10.39 -15.22 1.72
N SER A 143 9.43 -16.12 1.89
CA SER A 143 9.67 -17.49 2.36
C SER A 143 10.27 -18.40 1.29
N SER A 144 10.09 -18.08 0.02
CA SER A 144 10.54 -18.90 -1.11
C SER A 144 11.55 -18.19 -2.03
N GLU A 145 11.58 -16.86 -1.97
CA GLU A 145 12.42 -16.04 -2.84
C GLU A 145 13.08 -14.90 -2.04
N LYS A 146 14.27 -14.48 -2.46
CA LYS A 146 14.97 -13.37 -1.82
C LYS A 146 14.29 -12.05 -2.16
N VAL A 147 13.76 -11.39 -1.14
CA VAL A 147 13.16 -10.04 -1.22
C VAL A 147 13.86 -9.16 -0.18
N ALA A 148 14.10 -7.89 -0.54
CA ALA A 148 14.71 -6.93 0.39
C ALA A 148 13.77 -6.62 1.57
N ASP A 149 14.29 -6.62 2.79
CA ASP A 149 13.50 -6.35 4.01
C ASP A 149 12.88 -4.95 4.02
N ALA A 150 13.51 -3.97 3.38
CA ALA A 150 13.04 -2.59 3.34
C ALA A 150 11.58 -2.48 2.83
N GLY A 151 11.22 -3.24 1.80
CA GLY A 151 9.84 -3.23 1.27
C GLY A 151 8.81 -3.75 2.26
N ARG A 152 9.14 -4.80 3.02
CA ARG A 152 8.26 -5.36 4.05
C ARG A 152 8.09 -4.40 5.21
N ILE A 153 9.19 -3.79 5.68
CA ILE A 153 9.17 -2.78 6.76
C ILE A 153 8.36 -1.56 6.31
N TYR A 154 8.56 -1.11 5.05
CA TYR A 154 7.82 -0.01 4.47
C TYR A 154 6.30 -0.24 4.50
N LEU A 155 5.81 -1.40 4.02
CA LEU A 155 4.38 -1.70 4.04
C LEU A 155 3.82 -1.77 5.47
N ASN A 156 4.59 -2.30 6.41
CA ASN A 156 4.19 -2.30 7.82
C ASN A 156 4.00 -0.87 8.34
N ARG A 157 4.99 0.02 8.16
CA ARG A 157 4.88 1.43 8.57
C ARG A 157 3.80 2.19 7.80
N LEU A 158 3.62 1.91 6.52
CA LEU A 158 2.53 2.50 5.74
C LEU A 158 1.16 2.13 6.30
N SER A 159 0.99 0.89 6.77
CA SER A 159 -0.26 0.49 7.40
C SER A 159 -0.56 1.28 8.68
N ASP A 160 0.45 1.59 9.49
CA ASP A 160 0.33 2.41 10.70
C ASP A 160 0.01 3.87 10.34
N LEU A 161 0.69 4.41 9.32
CA LEU A 161 0.40 5.75 8.81
C LEU A 161 -1.03 5.89 8.30
N LEU A 162 -1.53 4.91 7.53
CA LEU A 162 -2.91 4.93 7.01
C LEU A 162 -3.96 4.86 8.13
N PHE A 163 -3.65 4.19 9.24
CA PHE A 163 -4.49 4.22 10.44
C PHE A 163 -4.56 5.64 11.04
N VAL A 164 -3.42 6.27 11.23
CA VAL A 164 -3.32 7.64 11.76
C VAL A 164 -3.99 8.63 10.80
N LEU A 165 -3.78 8.50 9.49
CA LEU A 165 -4.44 9.32 8.47
C LEU A 165 -5.97 9.22 8.52
N GLY A 166 -6.53 8.03 8.73
CA GLY A 166 -7.98 7.87 8.90
C GLY A 166 -8.51 8.75 10.04
N ARG A 167 -7.80 8.82 11.17
CA ARG A 167 -8.15 9.66 12.31
C ARG A 167 -7.98 11.16 12.01
N VAL A 168 -6.88 11.53 11.37
CA VAL A 168 -6.62 12.92 10.96
C VAL A 168 -7.72 13.40 10.03
N LEU A 169 -8.06 12.62 8.99
CA LEU A 169 -9.09 12.96 8.00
C LEU A 169 -10.51 13.03 8.61
N ASN A 170 -10.78 12.26 9.65
CA ASN A 170 -12.02 12.42 10.43
C ASN A 170 -12.03 13.77 11.13
N ARG A 171 -10.96 14.13 11.81
CA ARG A 171 -10.84 15.40 12.53
C ARG A 171 -10.95 16.61 11.60
N GLU A 172 -10.23 16.59 10.46
CA GLU A 172 -10.30 17.63 9.43
C GLU A 172 -11.73 17.79 8.87
N GLY A 173 -12.46 16.69 8.75
CA GLY A 173 -13.86 16.70 8.35
C GLY A 173 -14.85 16.98 9.50
N GLY A 174 -14.37 17.45 10.66
CA GLY A 174 -15.20 17.80 11.82
C GLY A 174 -15.84 16.60 12.52
N ARG A 175 -15.31 15.39 12.33
CA ARG A 175 -15.80 14.16 12.97
C ARG A 175 -14.78 13.60 13.94
N GLY A 176 -15.26 13.05 15.07
CA GLY A 176 -14.44 12.26 16.00
C GLY A 176 -14.34 10.80 15.58
N ASP A 177 -13.39 10.09 16.21
CA ASP A 177 -13.28 8.63 16.07
C ASP A 177 -14.53 7.95 16.63
N VAL A 178 -15.04 6.93 15.92
CA VAL A 178 -16.15 6.11 16.40
C VAL A 178 -15.56 4.96 17.22
N LEU A 179 -15.76 5.00 18.54
CA LEU A 179 -15.24 3.99 19.45
C LEU A 179 -16.04 2.69 19.35
N TRP A 180 -15.32 1.56 19.37
CA TRP A 180 -15.92 0.26 19.47
C TRP A 180 -16.49 0.03 20.90
N GLN A 181 -17.68 -0.53 20.98
CA GLN A 181 -18.34 -0.88 22.22
C GLN A 181 -18.53 -2.39 22.30
N GLN A 182 -17.77 -3.04 23.17
CA GLN A 182 -17.87 -4.48 23.35
C GLN A 182 -19.28 -4.90 23.78
N GLY A 183 -19.85 -5.87 23.06
CA GLY A 183 -21.15 -6.45 23.42
C GLY A 183 -22.37 -5.56 23.16
N ARG A 184 -22.23 -4.47 22.39
CA ARG A 184 -23.32 -3.54 22.09
C ARG A 184 -24.59 -4.21 21.53
N ASN A 185 -24.43 -5.32 20.81
CA ASN A 185 -25.54 -6.03 20.13
C ASN A 185 -25.91 -7.35 20.84
N ARG A 186 -25.55 -7.54 22.09
CA ARG A 186 -25.90 -8.71 22.91
C ARG A 186 -27.14 -8.44 23.74
#